data_94696ec91f43c059edef0a7f3bdfb13b
#
_entry.id   94696ec91f43c059edef0a7f3bdfb13b
#
_cell.length_a   1.000
_cell.length_b   1.000
_cell.length_c   1.000
_cell.angle_alpha   90.00
_cell.angle_beta   90.00
_cell.angle_gamma   90.00
#
_symmetry.space_group_name_H-M   'P 1'
#
loop_
_entity.id
_entity.type
_entity.pdbx_description
1 polymer ?
#
loop_
_entity_poly.entity_id
_entity_poly.type
_entity_poly.pdbx_seq_one_letter_code
_entity_poly.pdbx_strand_id
1 'polypeptide(L)'
;HEDWGCKRIHGYLSKTMKINIKKVHRIIKENNLQVETYHKKNGKLNTYKGTVGKVADNIINRNFKTDKAHKKITTDTTEFKYYEKDKSGNYQTKKIYLNPFLDMFNSEIISYSINKRPNYKAVEEALDKAIEITKDQKEVIYHSDQGRLYQIPRYVNTLKENGITQSMSRKGNCLDNSIMENFFSIIKQEMYNKKVFYSFEELEQAIIEYIYYYNHK
;
A
#
# COMPACT_ATOMS: atom_id res chain seq x y z
N HIS A 1 -6.00 -10.83 18.13
CA HIS A 1 -6.11 -9.54 17.37
C HIS A 1 -5.46 -8.39 18.17
N GLU A 2 -4.19 -8.54 18.48
CA GLU A 2 -3.41 -7.58 19.30
C GLU A 2 -3.28 -6.19 18.66
N ASP A 3 -3.52 -6.08 17.34
CA ASP A 3 -3.39 -4.83 16.59
C ASP A 3 -4.70 -4.08 16.38
N TRP A 4 -5.77 -4.56 16.95
CA TRP A 4 -7.08 -3.94 16.73
C TRP A 4 -7.32 -2.80 17.72
N GLY A 5 -7.40 -1.57 17.22
CA GLY A 5 -7.86 -0.44 18.02
C GLY A 5 -9.34 -0.51 18.38
N CYS A 6 -9.75 0.27 19.35
CA CYS A 6 -11.11 0.28 19.92
C CYS A 6 -12.24 0.32 18.87
N LYS A 7 -12.09 1.10 17.80
CA LYS A 7 -13.10 1.20 16.73
C LYS A 7 -13.25 -0.11 15.95
N ARG A 8 -12.15 -0.80 15.65
CA ARG A 8 -12.15 -2.07 14.91
C ARG A 8 -12.74 -3.19 15.75
N ILE A 9 -12.36 -3.26 17.03
CA ILE A 9 -12.95 -4.20 18.01
C ILE A 9 -14.45 -3.96 18.16
N HIS A 10 -14.87 -2.69 18.33
CA HIS A 10 -16.28 -2.35 18.41
C HIS A 10 -17.05 -2.78 17.17
N GLY A 11 -16.52 -2.49 15.96
CA GLY A 11 -17.16 -2.87 14.70
C GLY A 11 -17.32 -4.40 14.56
N TYR A 12 -16.36 -5.18 15.01
CA TYR A 12 -16.44 -6.65 15.03
C TYR A 12 -17.50 -7.15 16.01
N LEU A 13 -17.45 -6.70 17.26
CA LEU A 13 -18.39 -7.11 18.31
C LEU A 13 -19.83 -6.70 18.00
N SER A 14 -20.02 -5.55 17.35
CA SER A 14 -21.35 -5.06 16.97
C SER A 14 -22.09 -5.95 15.96
N LYS A 15 -21.39 -6.88 15.29
CA LYS A 15 -22.02 -7.85 14.39
C LYS A 15 -22.76 -8.96 15.17
N THR A 16 -22.36 -9.23 16.40
CA THR A 16 -22.89 -10.34 17.21
C THR A 16 -23.59 -9.89 18.48
N MET A 17 -23.31 -8.67 18.96
CA MET A 17 -23.89 -8.16 20.20
C MET A 17 -24.09 -6.64 20.18
N LYS A 18 -25.12 -6.16 20.86
CA LYS A 18 -25.35 -4.73 21.07
C LYS A 18 -24.41 -4.20 22.15
N ILE A 19 -23.32 -3.55 21.76
CA ILE A 19 -22.31 -3.01 22.66
C ILE A 19 -22.00 -1.54 22.33
N ASN A 20 -21.82 -0.71 23.37
CA ASN A 20 -21.44 0.69 23.19
C ASN A 20 -19.91 0.82 23.07
N ILE A 21 -19.43 1.64 22.13
CA ILE A 21 -18.00 1.91 21.94
C ILE A 21 -17.30 2.41 23.21
N LYS A 22 -18.00 3.19 24.06
CA LYS A 22 -17.45 3.65 25.36
C LYS A 22 -17.15 2.48 26.29
N LYS A 23 -17.99 1.42 26.28
CA LYS A 23 -17.76 0.21 27.07
C LYS A 23 -16.55 -0.56 26.56
N VAL A 24 -16.42 -0.70 25.23
CA VAL A 24 -15.24 -1.34 24.61
C VAL A 24 -13.95 -0.58 24.98
N HIS A 25 -13.96 0.75 24.86
CA HIS A 25 -12.82 1.58 25.21
C HIS A 25 -12.43 1.45 26.70
N ARG A 26 -13.40 1.41 27.61
CA ARG A 26 -13.18 1.21 29.03
C ARG A 26 -12.52 -0.14 29.30
N ILE A 27 -13.04 -1.23 28.74
CA ILE A 27 -12.50 -2.59 28.93
C ILE A 27 -11.06 -2.68 28.41
N ILE A 28 -10.78 -2.11 27.23
CA ILE A 28 -9.42 -2.06 26.66
C ILE A 28 -8.46 -1.35 27.62
N LYS A 29 -8.88 -0.23 28.20
CA LYS A 29 -8.06 0.56 29.13
C LYS A 29 -7.84 -0.17 30.47
N GLU A 30 -8.90 -0.73 31.06
CA GLU A 30 -8.85 -1.42 32.37
C GLU A 30 -7.98 -2.70 32.31
N ASN A 31 -7.88 -3.34 31.16
CA ASN A 31 -7.12 -4.57 30.98
C ASN A 31 -5.78 -4.36 30.25
N ASN A 32 -5.33 -3.13 30.07
CA ASN A 32 -4.07 -2.78 29.38
C ASN A 32 -3.94 -3.40 27.99
N LEU A 33 -5.06 -3.48 27.24
CA LEU A 33 -5.12 -4.04 25.89
C LEU A 33 -4.97 -2.97 24.79
N GLN A 34 -4.35 -1.84 25.10
CA GLN A 34 -4.08 -0.81 24.10
C GLN A 34 -3.04 -1.30 23.11
N VAL A 35 -3.23 -0.92 21.85
CA VAL A 35 -2.26 -1.22 20.77
C VAL A 35 -0.96 -0.45 21.04
N GLU A 36 0.11 -1.15 21.37
CA GLU A 36 1.42 -0.55 21.71
C GLU A 36 2.19 -0.06 20.47
N THR A 37 1.84 -0.57 19.29
CA THR A 37 2.59 -0.31 18.05
C THR A 37 2.24 1.00 17.35
N TYR A 38 1.27 1.77 17.89
CA TYR A 38 0.79 3.00 17.25
C TYR A 38 1.63 4.21 17.67
N HIS A 39 2.87 4.27 17.23
CA HIS A 39 3.71 5.46 17.39
C HIS A 39 3.70 6.32 16.12
N LYS A 40 3.16 7.54 16.24
CA LYS A 40 3.21 8.54 15.17
C LYS A 40 4.67 8.92 14.91
N LYS A 41 5.31 8.36 13.88
CA LYS A 41 6.65 8.81 13.46
C LYS A 41 6.52 10.15 12.75
N ASN A 42 7.06 11.21 13.35
CA ASN A 42 7.26 12.49 12.69
C ASN A 42 8.43 12.35 11.68
N GLY A 43 8.15 11.85 10.48
CA GLY A 43 9.11 11.78 9.39
C GLY A 43 9.03 13.04 8.53
N LYS A 44 10.17 13.66 8.20
CA LYS A 44 10.23 14.69 7.16
C LYS A 44 9.97 14.05 5.81
N LEU A 45 8.92 14.50 5.12
CA LEU A 45 8.64 14.16 3.74
C LEU A 45 9.79 14.68 2.85
N ASN A 46 10.43 13.77 2.13
CA ASN A 46 11.47 14.11 1.16
C ASN A 46 10.89 13.89 -0.23
N THR A 47 10.38 14.94 -0.83
CA THR A 47 9.83 14.89 -2.18
C THR A 47 10.95 14.89 -3.21
N TYR A 48 10.91 13.96 -4.17
CA TYR A 48 11.83 13.92 -5.29
C TYR A 48 11.81 15.25 -6.07
N LYS A 49 12.99 15.87 -6.23
CA LYS A 49 13.14 17.21 -6.85
C LYS A 49 13.53 17.17 -8.34
N GLY A 50 13.51 16.01 -8.99
CA GLY A 50 13.88 15.86 -10.41
C GLY A 50 12.72 16.15 -11.36
N THR A 51 13.05 16.69 -12.54
CA THR A 51 12.15 16.76 -13.71
C THR A 51 12.40 15.52 -14.56
N VAL A 52 11.46 14.59 -14.59
CA VAL A 52 11.55 13.41 -15.45
C VAL A 52 10.18 13.10 -16.03
N GLY A 53 10.08 13.07 -17.35
CA GLY A 53 8.90 12.65 -18.07
C GLY A 53 7.74 13.66 -18.07
N LYS A 54 6.58 13.22 -18.55
CA LYS A 54 5.35 14.01 -18.60
C LYS A 54 4.49 13.65 -17.39
N VAL A 55 4.18 14.66 -16.58
CA VAL A 55 3.25 14.52 -15.45
C VAL A 55 1.82 14.54 -15.99
N ALA A 56 1.03 13.56 -15.64
CA ALA A 56 -0.42 13.51 -15.95
C ALA A 56 -1.21 14.39 -14.96
N ASP A 57 -2.40 14.81 -15.39
CA ASP A 57 -3.30 15.60 -14.54
C ASP A 57 -3.84 14.79 -13.36
N ASN A 58 -4.16 15.47 -12.25
CA ASN A 58 -4.83 14.84 -11.12
C ASN A 58 -6.34 14.72 -11.39
N ILE A 59 -6.74 13.65 -12.05
CA ILE A 59 -8.15 13.38 -12.41
C ILE A 59 -8.95 12.94 -11.18
N ILE A 60 -8.33 12.17 -10.28
CA ILE A 60 -8.98 11.69 -9.06
C ILE A 60 -9.39 12.85 -8.14
N ASN A 61 -8.53 13.87 -8.02
CA ASN A 61 -8.77 15.06 -7.21
C ASN A 61 -9.40 14.76 -5.83
N ARG A 62 -8.86 13.74 -5.13
CA ARG A 62 -9.32 13.20 -3.83
C ARG A 62 -10.75 12.59 -3.85
N ASN A 63 -11.37 12.46 -5.01
CA ASN A 63 -12.60 11.70 -5.13
C ASN A 63 -12.29 10.20 -5.29
N PHE A 64 -11.97 9.56 -4.17
CA PHE A 64 -11.62 8.14 -4.11
C PHE A 64 -12.84 7.22 -4.23
N LYS A 65 -14.05 7.75 -4.07
CA LYS A 65 -15.28 6.97 -4.20
C LYS A 65 -15.48 6.52 -5.64
N THR A 66 -15.90 5.29 -5.81
CA THR A 66 -16.31 4.71 -7.08
C THR A 66 -17.54 3.82 -6.87
N ASP A 67 -18.36 3.71 -7.89
CA ASP A 67 -19.61 2.95 -7.88
C ASP A 67 -19.40 1.45 -8.11
N LYS A 68 -18.26 1.09 -8.70
CA LYS A 68 -17.91 -0.30 -9.07
C LYS A 68 -16.46 -0.61 -8.77
N ALA A 69 -16.22 -1.88 -8.49
CA ALA A 69 -14.86 -2.42 -8.41
C ALA A 69 -14.11 -2.26 -9.74
N HIS A 70 -12.80 -2.17 -9.64
CA HIS A 70 -11.85 -2.14 -10.76
C HIS A 70 -11.91 -0.90 -11.67
N LYS A 71 -12.59 0.17 -11.24
CA LYS A 71 -12.64 1.43 -11.99
C LYS A 71 -11.55 2.42 -11.62
N LYS A 72 -11.22 2.51 -10.35
CA LYS A 72 -10.18 3.42 -9.84
C LYS A 72 -9.16 2.62 -9.05
N ILE A 73 -7.98 2.51 -9.59
CA ILE A 73 -6.86 1.78 -9.00
C ILE A 73 -5.78 2.77 -8.59
N THR A 74 -5.21 2.60 -7.41
CA THR A 74 -4.03 3.39 -7.00
C THR A 74 -2.82 2.50 -6.82
N THR A 75 -1.64 3.05 -7.08
CA THR A 75 -0.36 2.37 -6.93
C THR A 75 0.70 3.31 -6.37
N ASP A 76 1.67 2.74 -5.70
CA ASP A 76 2.87 3.42 -5.22
C ASP A 76 3.90 2.35 -4.83
N THR A 77 5.14 2.75 -4.59
CA THR A 77 6.22 1.85 -4.18
C THR A 77 6.61 2.10 -2.74
N THR A 78 6.63 1.05 -1.93
CA THR A 78 7.17 1.13 -0.57
C THR A 78 8.37 0.26 -0.35
N GLU A 79 9.28 0.71 0.52
CA GLU A 79 10.52 0.03 0.89
C GLU A 79 10.37 -0.63 2.26
N PHE A 80 10.91 -1.86 2.36
CA PHE A 80 11.17 -2.56 3.61
C PHE A 80 12.66 -2.92 3.69
N LYS A 81 13.15 -3.17 4.90
CA LYS A 81 14.54 -3.55 5.16
C LYS A 81 14.59 -4.93 5.81
N TYR A 82 15.61 -5.70 5.46
CA TYR A 82 15.96 -6.94 6.13
C TYR A 82 17.47 -7.00 6.33
N TYR A 83 17.93 -7.94 7.12
CA TYR A 83 19.33 -8.10 7.47
C TYR A 83 19.85 -9.43 6.91
N GLU A 84 20.98 -9.40 6.27
CA GLU A 84 21.64 -10.58 5.68
C GLU A 84 23.08 -10.62 6.14
N LYS A 85 23.59 -11.80 6.53
CA LYS A 85 24.99 -11.96 6.88
C LYS A 85 25.86 -11.95 5.62
N ASP A 86 26.90 -11.14 5.65
CA ASP A 86 27.94 -11.20 4.63
C ASP A 86 28.88 -12.40 4.86
N LYS A 87 29.85 -12.58 3.95
CA LYS A 87 30.84 -13.67 4.04
C LYS A 87 31.69 -13.63 5.31
N SER A 88 31.77 -12.48 5.96
CA SER A 88 32.51 -12.26 7.21
C SER A 88 31.65 -12.44 8.45
N GLY A 89 30.36 -12.80 8.30
CA GLY A 89 29.41 -13.00 9.38
C GLY A 89 28.76 -11.71 9.91
N ASN A 90 29.05 -10.54 9.32
CA ASN A 90 28.46 -9.26 9.72
C ASN A 90 27.10 -9.06 9.07
N TYR A 91 26.14 -8.52 9.83
CA TYR A 91 24.83 -8.17 9.28
C TYR A 91 24.89 -6.92 8.40
N GLN A 92 24.41 -7.05 7.18
CA GLN A 92 24.21 -5.94 6.25
C GLN A 92 22.73 -5.68 6.04
N THR A 93 22.36 -4.39 6.02
CA THR A 93 20.99 -3.97 5.70
C THR A 93 20.76 -4.08 4.21
N LYS A 94 19.78 -4.88 3.81
CA LYS A 94 19.27 -5.01 2.45
C LYS A 94 17.86 -4.43 2.35
N LYS A 95 17.41 -4.23 1.12
CA LYS A 95 16.10 -3.62 0.84
C LYS A 95 15.26 -4.52 -0.06
N ILE A 96 13.96 -4.46 0.16
CA ILE A 96 12.93 -5.05 -0.68
C ILE A 96 11.88 -3.97 -0.99
N TYR A 97 11.35 -4.01 -2.20
CA TYR A 97 10.37 -3.05 -2.70
C TYR A 97 9.07 -3.76 -3.03
N LEU A 98 7.98 -3.28 -2.47
CA LEU A 98 6.62 -3.73 -2.75
C LEU A 98 5.93 -2.69 -3.63
N ASN A 99 5.37 -3.13 -4.76
CA ASN A 99 4.62 -2.32 -5.72
C ASN A 99 3.19 -2.86 -5.83
N PRO A 100 2.26 -2.46 -4.96
CA PRO A 100 0.88 -2.92 -4.98
C PRO A 100 0.02 -2.06 -5.92
N PHE A 101 -1.01 -2.68 -6.48
CA PHE A 101 -2.14 -2.02 -7.12
C PHE A 101 -3.38 -2.26 -6.27
N LEU A 102 -3.98 -1.20 -5.76
CA LEU A 102 -5.09 -1.22 -4.81
C LEU A 102 -6.35 -0.67 -5.47
N ASP A 103 -7.45 -1.42 -5.39
CA ASP A 103 -8.76 -0.97 -5.82
C ASP A 103 -9.35 0.03 -4.81
N MET A 104 -9.69 1.24 -5.27
CA MET A 104 -10.28 2.27 -4.42
C MET A 104 -11.71 1.93 -3.99
N PHE A 105 -12.38 0.96 -4.62
CA PHE A 105 -13.74 0.57 -4.28
C PHE A 105 -13.84 -0.10 -2.90
N ASN A 106 -13.00 -1.09 -2.67
CA ASN A 106 -13.01 -1.92 -1.46
C ASN A 106 -11.67 -1.95 -0.71
N SER A 107 -10.67 -1.21 -1.21
CA SER A 107 -9.28 -1.21 -0.71
C SER A 107 -8.55 -2.54 -0.88
N GLU A 108 -8.98 -3.41 -1.75
CA GLU A 108 -8.34 -4.68 -2.06
C GLU A 108 -7.03 -4.49 -2.83
N ILE A 109 -6.00 -5.25 -2.49
CA ILE A 109 -4.77 -5.34 -3.29
C ILE A 109 -5.03 -6.35 -4.41
N ILE A 110 -5.34 -5.85 -5.59
CA ILE A 110 -5.67 -6.68 -6.77
C ILE A 110 -4.45 -7.31 -7.43
N SER A 111 -3.31 -6.64 -7.37
CA SER A 111 -2.03 -7.18 -7.81
C SER A 111 -0.87 -6.56 -7.07
N TYR A 112 0.27 -7.21 -7.08
CA TYR A 112 1.52 -6.68 -6.53
C TYR A 112 2.74 -7.41 -7.09
N SER A 113 3.90 -6.77 -6.93
CA SER A 113 5.21 -7.39 -7.11
C SER A 113 6.13 -7.07 -5.94
N ILE A 114 7.06 -7.99 -5.67
CA ILE A 114 8.05 -7.87 -4.60
C ILE A 114 9.43 -8.05 -5.21
N ASN A 115 10.32 -7.06 -5.07
CA ASN A 115 11.59 -7.05 -5.80
C ASN A 115 12.74 -6.49 -4.96
N LYS A 116 13.96 -6.97 -5.23
CA LYS A 116 15.20 -6.49 -4.57
C LYS A 116 15.66 -5.11 -5.09
N ARG A 117 15.11 -4.62 -6.19
CA ARG A 117 15.49 -3.34 -6.82
C ARG A 117 14.26 -2.57 -7.27
N PRO A 118 14.24 -1.22 -7.08
CA PRO A 118 13.14 -0.38 -7.54
C PRO A 118 13.34 -0.04 -9.01
N ASN A 119 13.02 -0.96 -9.91
CA ASN A 119 13.11 -0.75 -11.35
C ASN A 119 11.75 -0.91 -12.03
N TYR A 120 11.67 -0.51 -13.29
CA TYR A 120 10.41 -0.57 -14.03
C TYR A 120 9.88 -2.00 -14.18
N LYS A 121 10.76 -2.99 -14.38
CA LYS A 121 10.36 -4.39 -14.53
C LYS A 121 9.55 -4.87 -13.31
N ALA A 122 9.90 -4.40 -12.12
CA ALA A 122 9.16 -4.69 -10.90
C ALA A 122 7.74 -4.13 -10.95
N VAL A 123 7.58 -2.87 -11.37
CA VAL A 123 6.25 -2.24 -11.52
C VAL A 123 5.46 -2.90 -12.64
N GLU A 124 6.11 -3.25 -13.76
CA GLU A 124 5.51 -3.89 -14.93
C GLU A 124 4.85 -5.22 -14.59
N GLU A 125 5.51 -6.08 -13.83
CA GLU A 125 4.95 -7.38 -13.40
C GLU A 125 3.61 -7.23 -12.66
N ALA A 126 3.50 -6.22 -11.80
CA ALA A 126 2.27 -5.94 -11.07
C ALA A 126 1.24 -5.23 -11.95
N LEU A 127 1.70 -4.33 -12.83
CA LEU A 127 0.86 -3.60 -13.79
C LEU A 127 0.15 -4.55 -14.74
N ASP A 128 0.85 -5.50 -15.35
CA ASP A 128 0.29 -6.44 -16.30
C ASP A 128 -0.83 -7.28 -15.67
N LYS A 129 -0.62 -7.75 -14.41
CA LYS A 129 -1.65 -8.45 -13.65
C LYS A 129 -2.85 -7.55 -13.33
N ALA A 130 -2.62 -6.29 -12.95
CA ALA A 130 -3.69 -5.34 -12.68
C ALA A 130 -4.51 -5.05 -13.93
N ILE A 131 -3.87 -4.87 -15.09
CA ILE A 131 -4.53 -4.66 -16.38
C ILE A 131 -5.42 -5.86 -16.73
N GLU A 132 -4.92 -7.09 -16.59
CA GLU A 132 -5.69 -8.30 -16.85
C GLU A 132 -6.96 -8.39 -15.99
N ILE A 133 -6.88 -7.98 -14.72
CA ILE A 133 -8.03 -7.97 -13.80
C ILE A 133 -9.03 -6.86 -14.16
N THR A 134 -8.56 -5.73 -14.67
CA THR A 134 -9.41 -4.56 -14.98
C THR A 134 -9.88 -4.48 -16.43
N LYS A 135 -9.45 -5.40 -17.30
CA LYS A 135 -9.67 -5.34 -18.78
C LYS A 135 -11.12 -5.23 -19.22
N ASP A 136 -12.04 -5.81 -18.44
CA ASP A 136 -13.47 -5.83 -18.77
C ASP A 136 -14.20 -4.55 -18.29
N GLN A 137 -13.51 -3.65 -17.59
CA GLN A 137 -14.07 -2.39 -17.13
C GLN A 137 -13.87 -1.29 -18.16
N LYS A 138 -14.82 -0.35 -18.19
CA LYS A 138 -14.72 0.87 -19.01
C LYS A 138 -14.31 2.05 -18.12
N GLU A 139 -13.64 3.03 -18.72
CA GLU A 139 -13.25 4.28 -18.04
C GLU A 139 -12.36 4.05 -16.80
N VAL A 140 -11.43 3.10 -16.91
CA VAL A 140 -10.51 2.76 -15.83
C VAL A 140 -9.50 3.89 -15.62
N ILE A 141 -9.26 4.25 -14.37
CA ILE A 141 -8.27 5.26 -13.96
C ILE A 141 -7.22 4.59 -13.07
N TYR A 142 -5.95 4.71 -13.47
CA TYR A 142 -4.82 4.35 -12.62
C TYR A 142 -4.17 5.60 -12.06
N HIS A 143 -4.12 5.70 -10.74
CA HIS A 143 -3.58 6.83 -10.00
C HIS A 143 -2.25 6.48 -9.32
N SER A 144 -1.29 7.39 -9.40
CA SER A 144 0.00 7.25 -8.70
C SER A 144 0.49 8.60 -8.17
N ASP A 145 1.58 8.58 -7.42
CA ASP A 145 2.37 9.77 -7.19
C ASP A 145 3.13 10.18 -8.48
N GLN A 146 3.91 11.28 -8.40
CA GLN A 146 4.79 11.72 -9.50
C GLN A 146 6.15 10.99 -9.50
N GLY A 147 6.20 9.76 -9.02
CA GLY A 147 7.40 8.92 -9.03
C GLY A 147 7.92 8.68 -10.45
N ARG A 148 9.25 8.62 -10.60
CA ARG A 148 9.90 8.46 -11.91
C ARG A 148 9.37 7.26 -12.71
N LEU A 149 9.08 6.15 -12.05
CA LEU A 149 8.68 4.90 -12.70
C LEU A 149 7.31 5.03 -13.41
N TYR A 150 6.44 5.89 -12.90
CA TYR A 150 5.11 6.15 -13.46
C TYR A 150 5.10 7.22 -14.57
N GLN A 151 6.24 7.91 -14.80
CA GLN A 151 6.40 8.95 -15.83
C GLN A 151 7.15 8.45 -17.06
N ILE A 152 7.73 7.25 -17.04
CA ILE A 152 8.48 6.72 -18.18
C ILE A 152 7.55 6.40 -19.35
N PRO A 153 7.99 6.60 -20.61
CA PRO A 153 7.16 6.37 -21.79
C PRO A 153 6.54 4.98 -21.84
N ARG A 154 7.28 3.96 -21.41
CA ARG A 154 6.80 2.58 -21.41
C ARG A 154 5.56 2.40 -20.52
N TYR A 155 5.58 2.91 -19.29
CA TYR A 155 4.41 2.88 -18.39
C TYR A 155 3.21 3.62 -19.00
N VAL A 156 3.44 4.85 -19.46
CA VAL A 156 2.40 5.71 -20.04
C VAL A 156 1.77 5.06 -21.27
N ASN A 157 2.59 4.49 -22.16
CA ASN A 157 2.11 3.83 -23.38
C ASN A 157 1.33 2.56 -23.04
N THR A 158 1.81 1.73 -22.10
CA THR A 158 1.09 0.53 -21.64
C THR A 158 -0.31 0.88 -21.16
N LEU A 159 -0.49 1.92 -20.33
CA LEU A 159 -1.81 2.37 -19.89
C LEU A 159 -2.68 2.81 -21.09
N LYS A 160 -2.12 3.62 -21.98
CA LYS A 160 -2.84 4.14 -23.15
C LYS A 160 -3.29 3.03 -24.12
N GLU A 161 -2.43 2.05 -24.39
CA GLU A 161 -2.72 0.89 -25.25
C GLU A 161 -3.85 0.03 -24.68
N ASN A 162 -4.02 0.02 -23.36
CA ASN A 162 -5.10 -0.70 -22.67
C ASN A 162 -6.32 0.19 -22.35
N GLY A 163 -6.40 1.41 -22.91
CA GLY A 163 -7.54 2.30 -22.69
C GLY A 163 -7.67 2.83 -21.25
N ILE A 164 -6.59 2.79 -20.48
CA ILE A 164 -6.56 3.20 -19.08
C ILE A 164 -6.12 4.66 -18.98
N THR A 165 -6.87 5.46 -18.26
CA THR A 165 -6.53 6.87 -18.02
C THR A 165 -5.54 6.99 -16.88
N GLN A 166 -4.39 7.63 -17.14
CA GLN A 166 -3.42 7.93 -16.09
C GLN A 166 -3.83 9.17 -15.29
N SER A 167 -3.73 9.09 -13.98
CA SER A 167 -3.90 10.21 -13.06
C SER A 167 -2.70 10.28 -12.10
N MET A 168 -2.24 11.49 -11.77
CA MET A 168 -1.12 11.66 -10.84
C MET A 168 -1.45 12.65 -9.73
N SER A 169 -0.96 12.37 -8.52
CA SER A 169 -1.03 13.29 -7.38
C SER A 169 -0.35 14.61 -7.70
N ARG A 170 -0.83 15.70 -7.11
CA ARG A 170 -0.12 16.99 -7.18
C ARG A 170 1.21 16.91 -6.44
N LYS A 171 2.20 17.62 -6.93
CA LYS A 171 3.54 17.63 -6.35
C LYS A 171 3.51 18.03 -4.86
N GLY A 172 4.09 17.19 -4.02
CA GLY A 172 4.18 17.46 -2.58
C GLY A 172 2.87 17.31 -1.81
N ASN A 173 1.81 16.76 -2.44
CA ASN A 173 0.50 16.61 -1.81
C ASN A 173 0.19 15.13 -1.52
N CYS A 174 0.66 14.64 -0.36
CA CYS A 174 0.46 13.27 0.08
C CYS A 174 -1.03 12.87 0.22
N LEU A 175 -1.91 13.83 0.52
CA LEU A 175 -3.34 13.56 0.64
C LEU A 175 -3.99 13.08 -0.67
N ASP A 176 -3.34 13.33 -1.81
CA ASP A 176 -3.86 12.89 -3.10
C ASP A 176 -3.69 11.37 -3.32
N ASN A 177 -2.80 10.69 -2.55
CA ASN A 177 -2.62 9.24 -2.54
C ASN A 177 -2.83 8.61 -1.15
N SER A 178 -3.69 9.22 -0.33
CA SER A 178 -3.87 8.84 1.08
C SER A 178 -4.35 7.41 1.30
N ILE A 179 -5.08 6.81 0.35
CA ILE A 179 -5.52 5.40 0.44
C ILE A 179 -4.31 4.46 0.44
N MET A 180 -3.36 4.67 -0.46
CA MET A 180 -2.14 3.86 -0.54
C MET A 180 -1.22 4.11 0.66
N GLU A 181 -1.09 5.36 1.09
CA GLU A 181 -0.34 5.70 2.30
C GLU A 181 -0.91 5.02 3.56
N ASN A 182 -2.25 4.94 3.64
CA ASN A 182 -2.93 4.22 4.71
C ASN A 182 -2.60 2.72 4.68
N PHE A 183 -2.68 2.08 3.52
CA PHE A 183 -2.29 0.67 3.38
C PHE A 183 -0.83 0.45 3.80
N PHE A 184 0.10 1.29 3.36
CA PHE A 184 1.51 1.19 3.75
C PHE A 184 1.73 1.40 5.25
N SER A 185 0.95 2.28 5.86
CA SER A 185 1.00 2.45 7.31
C SER A 185 0.53 1.20 8.04
N ILE A 186 -0.57 0.61 7.60
CA ILE A 186 -1.17 -0.58 8.22
C ILE A 186 -0.23 -1.79 8.09
N ILE A 187 0.25 -2.12 6.89
CA ILE A 187 1.16 -3.27 6.70
C ILE A 187 2.46 -3.10 7.51
N LYS A 188 3.01 -1.88 7.58
CA LYS A 188 4.21 -1.63 8.39
C LYS A 188 3.95 -1.77 9.88
N GLN A 189 2.80 -1.39 10.37
CA GLN A 189 2.47 -1.49 11.79
C GLN A 189 2.07 -2.91 12.20
N GLU A 190 1.23 -3.57 11.42
CA GLU A 190 0.66 -4.87 11.78
C GLU A 190 1.64 -6.04 11.51
N MET A 191 2.49 -5.93 10.51
CA MET A 191 3.39 -7.02 10.13
C MET A 191 4.87 -6.68 10.34
N TYR A 192 5.33 -5.54 9.79
CA TYR A 192 6.75 -5.28 9.66
C TYR A 192 7.43 -4.78 10.94
N ASN A 193 6.84 -3.79 11.65
CA ASN A 193 7.50 -3.13 12.80
C ASN A 193 7.64 -4.04 14.04
N LYS A 194 7.00 -5.21 14.05
CA LYS A 194 7.00 -6.16 15.16
C LYS A 194 8.11 -7.20 15.08
N LYS A 195 8.73 -7.34 13.92
CA LYS A 195 9.70 -8.40 13.63
C LYS A 195 10.96 -7.83 12.99
N VAL A 196 12.05 -8.53 13.17
CA VAL A 196 13.30 -8.33 12.44
C VAL A 196 13.43 -9.49 11.47
N PHE A 197 13.65 -9.20 10.20
CA PHE A 197 13.73 -10.18 9.13
C PHE A 197 15.21 -10.39 8.76
N TYR A 198 15.62 -11.64 8.60
CA TYR A 198 17.01 -12.01 8.36
C TYR A 198 17.27 -12.62 6.98
N SER A 199 16.25 -12.72 6.12
CA SER A 199 16.38 -13.07 4.72
C SER A 199 15.36 -12.36 3.84
N PHE A 200 15.63 -12.35 2.54
CA PHE A 200 14.68 -11.87 1.54
C PHE A 200 13.41 -12.72 1.56
N GLU A 201 13.59 -14.03 1.56
CA GLU A 201 12.51 -15.02 1.49
C GLU A 201 11.57 -14.95 2.70
N GLU A 202 12.14 -14.74 3.89
CA GLU A 202 11.33 -14.57 5.12
C GLU A 202 10.45 -13.31 5.04
N LEU A 203 11.01 -12.18 4.61
CA LEU A 203 10.26 -10.95 4.49
C LEU A 203 9.25 -11.00 3.33
N GLU A 204 9.62 -11.58 2.19
CA GLU A 204 8.74 -11.79 1.04
C GLU A 204 7.53 -12.62 1.44
N GLN A 205 7.73 -13.76 2.09
CA GLN A 205 6.65 -14.62 2.56
C GLN A 205 5.73 -13.90 3.54
N ALA A 206 6.29 -13.13 4.48
CA ALA A 206 5.49 -12.36 5.44
C ALA A 206 4.63 -11.29 4.75
N ILE A 207 5.14 -10.63 3.68
CA ILE A 207 4.36 -9.67 2.89
C ILE A 207 3.22 -10.39 2.15
N ILE A 208 3.49 -11.55 1.54
CA ILE A 208 2.48 -12.35 0.81
C ILE A 208 1.35 -12.78 1.75
N GLU A 209 1.69 -13.35 2.89
CA GLU A 209 0.73 -13.80 3.91
C GLU A 209 -0.10 -12.62 4.45
N TYR A 210 0.56 -11.46 4.65
CA TYR A 210 -0.13 -10.27 5.11
C TYR A 210 -1.11 -9.72 4.08
N ILE A 211 -0.75 -9.65 2.79
CA ILE A 211 -1.66 -9.20 1.73
C ILE A 211 -2.86 -10.16 1.62
N TYR A 212 -2.62 -11.46 1.71
CA TYR A 212 -3.72 -12.43 1.75
C TYR A 212 -4.65 -12.19 2.95
N TYR A 213 -4.10 -12.01 4.14
CA TYR A 213 -4.87 -11.66 5.34
C TYR A 213 -5.65 -10.35 5.17
N TYR A 214 -5.00 -9.31 4.64
CA TYR A 214 -5.60 -7.99 4.43
C TYR A 214 -6.82 -8.04 3.49
N ASN A 215 -6.74 -8.81 2.43
CA ASN A 215 -7.81 -8.94 1.45
C ASN A 215 -9.00 -9.80 1.95
N HIS A 216 -8.77 -10.73 2.90
CA HIS A 216 -9.79 -11.71 3.30
C HIS A 216 -10.35 -11.51 4.72
N LYS A 217 -9.82 -10.56 5.47
CA LYS A 217 -10.22 -10.31 6.86
C LYS A 217 -10.37 -8.83 7.19
#